data_32553944127ad8b6329f2022a66f7629
#
_entry.id   32553944127ad8b6329f2022a66f7629
#
_cell.length_a   1.000
_cell.length_b   1.000
_cell.length_c   1.000
_cell.angle_alpha   90.00
_cell.angle_beta   90.00
_cell.angle_gamma   90.00
#
_symmetry.space_group_name_H-M   'P 1'
#
loop_
_entity.id
_entity.type
_entity.pdbx_description
1 polymer ?
#
loop_
_entity_poly.entity_id
_entity_poly.type
_entity_poly.pdbx_seq_one_letter_code
_entity_poly.pdbx_strand_id
1 'polypeptide(L)'
;MMKKRIMMVSIVLVVFFLWIHRSAAGTVIEQQVKDREERATQVTLYFSENQLRTDHPESGLTTILDFKNDQIILIDHRSKNYLSMKLSQWEKETAKQLKKSNPSVRPKERIITVRSFGEMATANGFKTEKVQVLADGELIEEHSMTKDIDLNEVAQVMEKAAQGFSKELRSELKEGREIHQKLKPYGFSILVKDYAITSGLKAIDILEVKKIERKELNKEIFLPPAGYERVVPQPGRK
;
A
#
# COMPACT_ATOMS: atom_id res chain seq x y z
N MET A 1 -32.21 7.71 -54.06
CA MET A 1 -30.80 7.42 -53.67
C MET A 1 -30.36 8.10 -52.36
N MET A 2 -31.14 8.94 -51.73
CA MET A 2 -30.76 9.68 -50.49
C MET A 2 -30.97 8.91 -49.16
N LYS A 3 -31.87 7.94 -49.10
CA LYS A 3 -32.18 7.22 -47.84
C LYS A 3 -31.10 6.25 -47.35
N LYS A 4 -30.21 5.73 -48.23
CA LYS A 4 -29.13 4.80 -47.83
C LYS A 4 -27.90 5.50 -47.20
N ARG A 5 -27.68 6.79 -47.44
CA ARG A 5 -26.53 7.54 -46.89
C ARG A 5 -26.74 7.97 -45.44
N ILE A 6 -27.98 8.18 -44.99
CA ILE A 6 -28.30 8.62 -43.64
C ILE A 6 -28.14 7.47 -42.63
N MET A 7 -28.41 6.22 -43.05
CA MET A 7 -28.30 5.05 -42.19
C MET A 7 -26.84 4.63 -41.91
N MET A 8 -25.93 4.98 -42.81
CA MET A 8 -24.50 4.63 -42.64
C MET A 8 -23.76 5.58 -41.70
N VAL A 9 -24.19 6.83 -41.57
CA VAL A 9 -23.61 7.83 -40.67
C VAL A 9 -24.02 7.53 -39.21
N SER A 10 -25.24 7.03 -38.96
CA SER A 10 -25.71 6.69 -37.63
C SER A 10 -25.01 5.49 -37.01
N ILE A 11 -24.54 4.52 -37.80
CA ILE A 11 -23.83 3.33 -37.32
C ILE A 11 -22.40 3.69 -36.92
N VAL A 12 -21.74 4.61 -37.59
CA VAL A 12 -20.37 5.06 -37.25
C VAL A 12 -20.36 5.86 -35.97
N LEU A 13 -21.41 6.61 -35.64
CA LEU A 13 -21.52 7.39 -34.41
C LEU A 13 -21.76 6.52 -33.18
N VAL A 14 -22.43 5.38 -33.33
CA VAL A 14 -22.67 4.44 -32.21
C VAL A 14 -21.42 3.63 -31.83
N VAL A 15 -20.54 3.36 -32.78
CA VAL A 15 -19.29 2.63 -32.54
C VAL A 15 -18.25 3.51 -31.83
N PHE A 16 -18.31 4.84 -32.02
CA PHE A 16 -17.37 5.76 -31.36
C PHE A 16 -17.69 5.98 -29.85
N PHE A 17 -18.94 5.69 -29.42
CA PHE A 17 -19.32 5.84 -28.00
C PHE A 17 -19.04 4.60 -27.12
N LEU A 18 -18.54 3.51 -27.70
CA LEU A 18 -18.23 2.28 -26.93
C LEU A 18 -16.79 2.19 -26.40
N TRP A 19 -15.96 3.18 -26.67
CA TRP A 19 -14.66 3.33 -26.02
C TRP A 19 -14.75 4.26 -24.82
N ILE A 20 -15.80 4.11 -24.02
CA ILE A 20 -15.77 4.64 -22.66
C ILE A 20 -14.80 3.73 -21.92
N HIS A 21 -13.58 4.22 -21.73
CA HIS A 21 -12.63 3.64 -20.81
C HIS A 21 -13.39 3.50 -19.49
N ARG A 22 -13.66 2.28 -19.07
CA ARG A 22 -14.22 2.01 -17.74
C ARG A 22 -13.14 2.40 -16.75
N SER A 23 -13.10 3.67 -16.44
CA SER A 23 -12.37 4.21 -15.31
C SER A 23 -12.96 3.57 -14.07
N ALA A 24 -12.17 2.83 -13.32
CA ALA A 24 -12.62 2.29 -12.07
C ALA A 24 -12.45 3.38 -11.00
N ALA A 25 -13.48 3.61 -10.21
CA ALA A 25 -13.31 4.43 -9.01
C ALA A 25 -12.19 3.81 -8.16
N GLY A 26 -11.28 4.63 -7.70
CA GLY A 26 -10.19 4.18 -6.84
C GLY A 26 -9.86 5.23 -5.79
N THR A 27 -9.01 4.85 -4.86
CA THR A 27 -8.56 5.71 -3.77
C THR A 27 -7.08 6.05 -3.94
N VAL A 28 -6.75 7.33 -3.79
CA VAL A 28 -5.36 7.83 -3.77
C VAL A 28 -5.06 8.36 -2.38
N ILE A 29 -3.94 7.91 -1.81
CA ILE A 29 -3.46 8.34 -0.50
C ILE A 29 -2.07 8.91 -0.68
N GLU A 30 -1.90 10.19 -0.33
CA GLU A 30 -0.60 10.85 -0.24
C GLU A 30 -0.16 10.82 1.23
N GLN A 31 1.00 10.27 1.48
CA GLN A 31 1.54 10.14 2.83
C GLN A 31 3.01 10.47 2.88
N GLN A 32 3.47 10.86 4.05
CA GLN A 32 4.87 11.00 4.40
C GLN A 32 5.27 9.87 5.33
N VAL A 33 6.39 9.22 5.04
CA VAL A 33 6.96 8.17 5.88
C VAL A 33 8.34 8.61 6.32
N LYS A 34 8.66 8.45 7.59
CA LYS A 34 9.99 8.70 8.14
C LYS A 34 10.72 7.39 8.40
N ASP A 35 12.00 7.38 8.07
CA ASP A 35 12.90 6.27 8.42
C ASP A 35 13.49 6.45 9.84
N ARG A 36 14.39 5.54 10.22
CA ARG A 36 15.06 5.56 11.53
C ARG A 36 15.96 6.79 11.73
N GLU A 37 16.44 7.40 10.65
CA GLU A 37 17.22 8.63 10.66
C GLU A 37 16.34 9.89 10.60
N GLU A 38 15.02 9.75 10.80
CA GLU A 38 14.00 10.81 10.70
C GLU A 38 13.93 11.48 9.31
N ARG A 39 14.49 10.85 8.26
CA ARG A 39 14.39 11.37 6.89
C ARG A 39 12.99 11.09 6.37
N ALA A 40 12.33 12.16 5.97
CA ALA A 40 10.97 12.09 5.46
C ALA A 40 10.98 11.79 3.96
N THR A 41 10.19 10.81 3.55
CA THR A 41 9.99 10.41 2.17
C THR A 41 8.51 10.51 1.82
N GLN A 42 8.20 11.15 0.71
CA GLN A 42 6.84 11.18 0.17
C GLN A 42 6.50 9.84 -0.47
N VAL A 43 5.30 9.34 -0.21
CA VAL A 43 4.78 8.10 -0.81
C VAL A 43 3.36 8.35 -1.27
N THR A 44 3.06 7.97 -2.52
CA THR A 44 1.69 8.00 -3.03
C THR A 44 1.20 6.58 -3.29
N LEU A 45 0.06 6.25 -2.71
CA LEU A 45 -0.60 4.97 -2.87
C LEU A 45 -1.83 5.14 -3.74
N TYR A 46 -2.00 4.24 -4.72
CA TYR A 46 -3.18 4.17 -5.58
C TYR A 46 -3.83 2.81 -5.39
N PHE A 47 -5.07 2.81 -4.96
CA PHE A 47 -5.84 1.60 -4.73
C PHE A 47 -6.93 1.46 -5.79
N SER A 48 -7.04 0.27 -6.33
CA SER A 48 -8.14 -0.20 -7.15
C SER A 48 -8.55 -1.59 -6.63
N GLU A 49 -9.69 -2.12 -7.06
CA GLU A 49 -10.33 -3.34 -6.53
C GLU A 49 -9.38 -4.51 -6.18
N ASN A 50 -8.36 -4.73 -7.01
CA ASN A 50 -7.39 -5.82 -6.83
C ASN A 50 -5.95 -5.38 -7.05
N GLN A 51 -5.69 -4.07 -7.08
CA GLN A 51 -4.38 -3.53 -7.42
C GLN A 51 -3.95 -2.47 -6.42
N LEU A 52 -2.68 -2.47 -6.11
CA LEU A 52 -2.00 -1.44 -5.34
C LEU A 52 -0.80 -0.95 -6.14
N ARG A 53 -0.73 0.35 -6.37
CA ARG A 53 0.48 1.01 -6.86
C ARG A 53 1.03 1.89 -5.75
N THR A 54 2.34 1.82 -5.55
CA THR A 54 3.09 2.64 -4.59
C THR A 54 4.18 3.38 -5.33
N ASP A 55 4.12 4.72 -5.30
CA ASP A 55 5.14 5.58 -5.90
C ASP A 55 6.03 6.17 -4.80
N HIS A 56 7.34 6.07 -5.02
CA HIS A 56 8.41 6.68 -4.21
C HIS A 56 9.18 7.70 -5.08
N PRO A 57 8.69 8.94 -5.22
CA PRO A 57 9.24 9.91 -6.18
C PRO A 57 10.72 10.23 -5.94
N GLU A 58 11.15 10.30 -4.68
CA GLU A 58 12.54 10.63 -4.33
C GLU A 58 13.53 9.53 -4.73
N SER A 59 13.14 8.27 -4.63
CA SER A 59 13.94 7.13 -5.10
C SER A 59 13.78 6.88 -6.60
N GLY A 60 12.73 7.39 -7.22
CA GLY A 60 12.37 7.10 -8.60
C GLY A 60 11.84 5.69 -8.80
N LEU A 61 11.29 5.07 -7.74
CA LEU A 61 10.78 3.70 -7.78
C LEU A 61 9.26 3.67 -7.72
N THR A 62 8.67 2.75 -8.46
CA THR A 62 7.24 2.40 -8.36
C THR A 62 7.10 0.90 -8.19
N THR A 63 6.23 0.49 -7.28
CA THR A 63 5.81 -0.90 -7.12
C THR A 63 4.33 -1.03 -7.47
N ILE A 64 3.98 -2.03 -8.28
CA ILE A 64 2.60 -2.37 -8.61
C ILE A 64 2.34 -3.81 -8.20
N LEU A 65 1.33 -4.03 -7.38
CA LEU A 65 0.82 -5.34 -7.00
C LEU A 65 -0.52 -5.57 -7.70
N ASP A 66 -0.66 -6.65 -8.43
CA ASP A 66 -1.91 -7.12 -9.03
C ASP A 66 -2.25 -8.48 -8.42
N PHE A 67 -3.16 -8.46 -7.45
CA PHE A 67 -3.55 -9.64 -6.69
C PHE A 67 -4.43 -10.60 -7.52
N LYS A 68 -5.15 -10.07 -8.53
CA LYS A 68 -5.97 -10.89 -9.41
C LYS A 68 -5.12 -11.72 -10.36
N ASN A 69 -4.03 -11.16 -10.85
CA ASN A 69 -3.16 -11.80 -11.84
C ASN A 69 -1.89 -12.41 -11.20
N ASP A 70 -1.78 -12.43 -9.87
CA ASP A 70 -0.58 -12.90 -9.15
C ASP A 70 0.69 -12.24 -9.69
N GLN A 71 0.69 -10.90 -9.83
CA GLN A 71 1.79 -10.16 -10.47
C GLN A 71 2.33 -9.07 -9.57
N ILE A 72 3.65 -8.92 -9.55
CA ILE A 72 4.37 -7.73 -9.07
C ILE A 72 5.16 -7.13 -10.21
N ILE A 73 5.13 -5.79 -10.30
CA ILE A 73 5.92 -5.01 -11.23
C ILE A 73 6.71 -4.00 -10.41
N LEU A 74 8.04 -4.01 -10.57
CA LEU A 74 8.96 -3.06 -9.96
C LEU A 74 9.51 -2.18 -11.08
N ILE A 75 9.29 -0.87 -11.01
CA ILE A 75 9.67 0.09 -12.04
C ILE A 75 10.76 1.00 -11.48
N ASP A 76 11.85 1.14 -12.20
CA ASP A 76 12.88 2.14 -11.96
C ASP A 76 12.78 3.22 -13.04
N HIS A 77 12.30 4.40 -12.63
CA HIS A 77 12.12 5.54 -13.53
C HIS A 77 13.44 6.21 -13.94
N ARG A 78 14.50 6.04 -13.16
CA ARG A 78 15.81 6.62 -13.46
C ARG A 78 16.47 5.87 -14.60
N SER A 79 16.42 4.54 -14.57
CA SER A 79 16.97 3.69 -15.61
C SER A 79 15.99 3.36 -16.73
N LYS A 80 14.71 3.78 -16.61
CA LYS A 80 13.60 3.49 -17.53
C LYS A 80 13.45 1.99 -17.80
N ASN A 81 13.54 1.19 -16.75
CA ASN A 81 13.34 -0.24 -16.85
C ASN A 81 12.34 -0.75 -15.82
N TYR A 82 11.87 -1.96 -16.02
CA TYR A 82 11.01 -2.62 -15.05
C TYR A 82 11.25 -4.12 -15.01
N LEU A 83 11.02 -4.66 -13.81
CA LEU A 83 10.98 -6.08 -13.55
C LEU A 83 9.52 -6.50 -13.34
N SER A 84 9.12 -7.62 -13.95
CA SER A 84 7.79 -8.21 -13.72
C SER A 84 7.92 -9.69 -13.48
N MET A 85 7.33 -10.18 -12.39
CA MET A 85 7.32 -11.58 -12.00
C MET A 85 6.02 -11.95 -11.28
N LYS A 86 5.85 -13.24 -10.94
CA LYS A 86 4.75 -13.67 -10.08
C LYS A 86 4.94 -13.13 -8.67
N LEU A 87 3.89 -12.55 -8.09
CA LEU A 87 3.88 -12.03 -6.73
C LEU A 87 4.22 -13.15 -5.73
N SER A 88 3.61 -14.32 -5.88
CA SER A 88 3.87 -15.51 -5.05
C SER A 88 5.33 -16.00 -5.12
N GLN A 89 6.01 -15.84 -6.25
CA GLN A 89 7.43 -16.15 -6.38
C GLN A 89 8.28 -15.11 -5.66
N TRP A 90 7.99 -13.82 -5.87
CA TRP A 90 8.70 -12.73 -5.22
C TRP A 90 8.62 -12.81 -3.69
N GLU A 91 7.44 -13.13 -3.16
CA GLU A 91 7.24 -13.33 -1.72
C GLU A 91 8.13 -14.43 -1.16
N LYS A 92 8.22 -15.58 -1.86
CA LYS A 92 9.11 -16.69 -1.46
C LYS A 92 10.58 -16.32 -1.45
N GLU A 93 11.04 -15.61 -2.50
CA GLU A 93 12.44 -15.20 -2.59
C GLU A 93 12.79 -14.16 -1.51
N THR A 94 11.89 -13.18 -1.28
CA THR A 94 12.05 -12.18 -0.22
C THR A 94 12.08 -12.84 1.17
N ALA A 95 11.18 -13.78 1.44
CA ALA A 95 11.17 -14.52 2.69
C ALA A 95 12.46 -15.31 2.92
N LYS A 96 13.01 -15.95 1.89
CA LYS A 96 14.32 -16.63 1.99
C LYS A 96 15.45 -15.68 2.31
N GLN A 97 15.45 -14.49 1.71
CA GLN A 97 16.48 -13.47 1.96
C GLN A 97 16.38 -12.95 3.39
N LEU A 98 15.19 -12.63 3.88
CA LEU A 98 14.96 -12.16 5.25
C LEU A 98 15.40 -13.21 6.28
N LYS A 99 15.08 -14.49 6.07
CA LYS A 99 15.54 -15.58 6.95
C LYS A 99 17.07 -15.75 6.96
N LYS A 100 17.74 -15.49 5.85
CA LYS A 100 19.21 -15.51 5.78
C LYS A 100 19.85 -14.33 6.50
N SER A 101 19.24 -13.15 6.41
CA SER A 101 19.77 -11.92 7.01
C SER A 101 19.62 -11.90 8.54
N ASN A 102 18.63 -12.61 9.09
CA ASN A 102 18.35 -12.69 10.53
C ASN A 102 18.20 -14.14 11.02
N PRO A 103 19.25 -14.97 11.00
CA PRO A 103 19.13 -16.39 11.33
C PRO A 103 18.89 -16.67 12.81
N SER A 104 19.09 -15.70 13.71
CA SER A 104 19.19 -15.93 15.16
C SER A 104 18.08 -15.30 16.01
N VAL A 105 17.28 -14.44 15.47
CA VAL A 105 16.24 -13.76 16.25
C VAL A 105 14.90 -14.47 16.03
N ARG A 106 14.59 -15.45 16.87
CA ARG A 106 13.17 -15.82 17.07
C ARG A 106 12.53 -14.63 17.77
N PRO A 107 11.58 -13.91 17.12
CA PRO A 107 10.89 -12.83 17.81
C PRO A 107 10.26 -13.43 19.09
N LYS A 108 10.57 -12.86 20.23
CA LYS A 108 9.85 -13.20 21.47
C LYS A 108 8.38 -12.85 21.23
N GLU A 109 7.48 -13.81 21.41
CA GLU A 109 6.06 -13.51 21.34
C GLU A 109 5.71 -12.52 22.44
N ARG A 110 5.21 -11.35 22.05
CA ARG A 110 4.74 -10.31 22.96
C ARG A 110 3.21 -10.31 23.00
N ILE A 111 2.66 -9.98 24.15
CA ILE A 111 1.21 -9.81 24.30
C ILE A 111 0.84 -8.42 23.80
N ILE A 112 0.16 -8.36 22.69
CA ILE A 112 -0.30 -7.08 22.11
C ILE A 112 -1.65 -6.71 22.70
N THR A 113 -1.75 -5.50 23.23
CA THR A 113 -2.99 -4.89 23.69
C THR A 113 -3.20 -3.54 23.00
N VAL A 114 -4.47 -3.17 22.80
CA VAL A 114 -4.85 -1.89 22.20
C VAL A 114 -5.77 -1.17 23.17
N ARG A 115 -5.52 0.11 23.38
CA ARG A 115 -6.29 0.95 24.28
C ARG A 115 -6.70 2.23 23.55
N SER A 116 -8.01 2.48 23.52
CA SER A 116 -8.57 3.76 23.08
C SER A 116 -8.85 4.63 24.31
N PHE A 117 -8.68 5.92 24.13
CA PHE A 117 -9.00 6.92 25.18
C PHE A 117 -10.32 7.64 24.91
N GLY A 118 -10.98 7.39 23.74
CA GLY A 118 -12.14 8.14 23.32
C GLY A 118 -11.87 9.63 23.07
N GLU A 119 -10.61 10.05 23.15
CA GLU A 119 -10.24 11.43 22.89
C GLU A 119 -10.29 11.70 21.39
N MET A 120 -11.16 12.65 21.02
CA MET A 120 -11.28 13.10 19.64
C MET A 120 -10.34 14.29 19.41
N ALA A 121 -9.56 14.19 18.33
CA ALA A 121 -8.66 15.25 17.88
C ALA A 121 -8.83 15.47 16.38
N THR A 122 -8.16 16.46 15.83
CA THR A 122 -8.08 16.66 14.38
C THR A 122 -6.64 16.47 13.93
N ALA A 123 -6.42 15.54 12.99
CA ALA A 123 -5.15 15.34 12.34
C ALA A 123 -5.32 15.47 10.82
N ASN A 124 -4.60 16.43 10.21
CA ASN A 124 -4.65 16.70 8.76
C ASN A 124 -6.08 16.86 8.19
N GLY A 125 -6.97 17.51 8.95
CA GLY A 125 -8.35 17.74 8.56
C GLY A 125 -9.34 16.58 8.85
N PHE A 126 -8.85 15.45 9.38
CA PHE A 126 -9.66 14.31 9.75
C PHE A 126 -9.98 14.33 11.24
N LYS A 127 -11.22 14.01 11.61
CA LYS A 127 -11.56 13.70 13.00
C LYS A 127 -10.94 12.36 13.36
N THR A 128 -10.16 12.32 14.41
CA THR A 128 -9.41 11.12 14.80
C THR A 128 -9.61 10.79 16.27
N GLU A 129 -9.58 9.51 16.57
CA GLU A 129 -9.52 8.95 17.91
C GLU A 129 -8.09 8.48 18.20
N LYS A 130 -7.58 8.80 19.40
CA LYS A 130 -6.26 8.34 19.83
C LYS A 130 -6.34 6.90 20.31
N VAL A 131 -5.50 6.04 19.71
CA VAL A 131 -5.41 4.61 20.02
C VAL A 131 -3.95 4.24 20.26
N GLN A 132 -3.67 3.62 21.39
CA GLN A 132 -2.34 3.15 21.77
C GLN A 132 -2.21 1.65 21.57
N VAL A 133 -1.07 1.22 21.07
CA VAL A 133 -0.66 -0.18 20.99
C VAL A 133 0.42 -0.42 22.04
N LEU A 134 0.19 -1.44 22.86
CA LEU A 134 1.14 -1.86 23.89
C LEU A 134 1.59 -3.29 23.61
N ALA A 135 2.88 -3.55 23.84
CA ALA A 135 3.45 -4.88 23.79
C ALA A 135 4.01 -5.23 25.19
N ASP A 136 3.53 -6.32 25.79
CA ASP A 136 3.82 -6.71 27.19
C ASP A 136 3.54 -5.57 28.21
N GLY A 137 2.56 -4.68 27.89
CA GLY A 137 2.21 -3.52 28.70
C GLY A 137 3.01 -2.24 28.42
N GLU A 138 4.06 -2.30 27.61
CA GLU A 138 4.85 -1.14 27.21
C GLU A 138 4.28 -0.49 25.95
N LEU A 139 4.20 0.84 25.92
CA LEU A 139 3.75 1.61 24.77
C LEU A 139 4.75 1.48 23.62
N ILE A 140 4.29 0.96 22.47
CA ILE A 140 5.11 0.81 21.26
C ILE A 140 4.66 1.71 20.11
N GLU A 141 3.35 1.96 19.98
CA GLU A 141 2.81 2.82 18.93
C GLU A 141 1.62 3.64 19.43
N GLU A 142 1.44 4.82 18.88
CA GLU A 142 0.25 5.64 19.06
C GLU A 142 -0.31 6.02 17.70
N HIS A 143 -1.59 5.77 17.49
CA HIS A 143 -2.29 6.00 16.25
C HIS A 143 -3.37 7.08 16.40
N SER A 144 -3.47 7.99 15.43
CA SER A 144 -4.65 8.83 15.24
C SER A 144 -5.53 8.13 14.19
N MET A 145 -6.60 7.49 14.65
CA MET A 145 -7.49 6.66 13.84
C MET A 145 -8.72 7.44 13.41
N THR A 146 -9.17 7.27 12.16
CA THR A 146 -10.41 7.88 11.65
C THR A 146 -11.38 6.85 11.13
N LYS A 147 -12.69 7.12 11.36
CA LYS A 147 -13.82 6.39 10.75
C LYS A 147 -14.57 7.25 9.73
N ASP A 148 -14.17 8.51 9.56
CA ASP A 148 -14.89 9.48 8.71
C ASP A 148 -14.81 9.13 7.23
N ILE A 149 -13.93 8.19 6.86
CA ILE A 149 -13.71 7.79 5.48
C ILE A 149 -13.99 6.30 5.35
N ASP A 150 -14.88 5.94 4.45
CA ASP A 150 -15.06 4.56 4.07
C ASP A 150 -13.89 4.12 3.17
N LEU A 151 -12.95 3.43 3.76
CA LEU A 151 -11.77 2.88 3.09
C LEU A 151 -11.83 1.34 2.99
N ASN A 152 -13.03 0.77 2.88
CA ASN A 152 -13.19 -0.69 2.77
C ASN A 152 -12.38 -1.29 1.62
N GLU A 153 -12.29 -0.60 0.47
CA GLU A 153 -11.47 -1.01 -0.66
C GLU A 153 -9.98 -1.07 -0.28
N VAL A 154 -9.49 -0.01 0.37
CA VAL A 154 -8.10 0.06 0.86
C VAL A 154 -7.81 -1.07 1.85
N ALA A 155 -8.73 -1.29 2.82
CA ALA A 155 -8.58 -2.35 3.81
C ALA A 155 -8.53 -3.74 3.17
N GLN A 156 -9.37 -4.02 2.17
CA GLN A 156 -9.37 -5.30 1.44
C GLN A 156 -8.06 -5.52 0.66
N VAL A 157 -7.54 -4.50 -0.01
CA VAL A 157 -6.28 -4.58 -0.76
C VAL A 157 -5.11 -4.76 0.19
N MET A 158 -5.07 -4.03 1.31
CA MET A 158 -4.03 -4.18 2.34
C MET A 158 -4.08 -5.55 3.01
N GLU A 159 -5.27 -6.11 3.25
CA GLU A 159 -5.41 -7.47 3.77
C GLU A 159 -4.87 -8.51 2.80
N LYS A 160 -5.16 -8.38 1.50
CA LYS A 160 -4.58 -9.26 0.47
C LYS A 160 -3.05 -9.19 0.46
N ALA A 161 -2.49 -7.98 0.53
CA ALA A 161 -1.03 -7.78 0.62
C ALA A 161 -0.43 -8.46 1.86
N ALA A 162 -1.07 -8.32 3.03
CA ALA A 162 -0.62 -8.94 4.27
C ALA A 162 -0.72 -10.47 4.25
N GLN A 163 -1.73 -11.04 3.57
CA GLN A 163 -1.93 -12.50 3.49
C GLN A 163 -0.85 -13.20 2.67
N GLY A 164 -0.34 -12.58 1.61
CA GLY A 164 0.70 -13.15 0.74
C GLY A 164 1.95 -13.51 1.52
N PHE A 165 2.52 -12.55 2.23
CA PHE A 165 3.71 -12.77 3.08
C PHE A 165 3.46 -13.69 4.27
N SER A 166 2.21 -13.91 4.65
CA SER A 166 1.86 -14.65 5.86
C SER A 166 2.23 -16.11 5.85
N LYS A 167 2.36 -16.73 4.68
CA LYS A 167 2.69 -18.17 4.59
C LYS A 167 4.17 -18.44 4.90
N GLU A 168 5.04 -17.57 4.44
CA GLU A 168 6.50 -17.74 4.51
C GLU A 168 7.14 -17.05 5.74
N LEU A 169 6.51 -15.98 6.23
CA LEU A 169 7.00 -15.13 7.33
C LEU A 169 6.02 -15.08 8.50
N ARG A 170 5.38 -16.20 8.84
CA ARG A 170 4.30 -16.23 9.85
C ARG A 170 4.74 -15.73 11.22
N SER A 171 5.93 -16.13 11.65
CA SER A 171 6.46 -15.73 12.97
C SER A 171 6.88 -14.27 12.99
N GLU A 172 7.54 -13.82 11.93
CA GLU A 172 8.09 -12.48 11.81
C GLU A 172 7.00 -11.41 11.64
N LEU A 173 5.89 -11.77 10.98
CA LEU A 173 4.77 -10.87 10.75
C LEU A 173 3.60 -11.05 11.71
N LYS A 174 3.69 -12.00 12.66
CA LYS A 174 2.59 -12.33 13.58
C LYS A 174 2.17 -11.09 14.40
N GLU A 175 3.13 -10.40 14.95
CA GLU A 175 2.90 -9.21 15.78
C GLU A 175 2.24 -8.09 14.97
N GLY A 176 2.79 -7.73 13.81
CA GLY A 176 2.21 -6.69 12.96
C GLY A 176 0.79 -6.99 12.51
N ARG A 177 0.49 -8.27 12.22
CA ARG A 177 -0.88 -8.69 11.89
C ARG A 177 -1.82 -8.61 13.09
N GLU A 178 -1.36 -8.99 14.28
CA GLU A 178 -2.15 -8.89 15.49
C GLU A 178 -2.47 -7.42 15.81
N ILE A 179 -1.48 -6.52 15.68
CA ILE A 179 -1.67 -5.07 15.78
C ILE A 179 -2.72 -4.60 14.78
N HIS A 180 -2.55 -4.94 13.50
CA HIS A 180 -3.50 -4.55 12.45
C HIS A 180 -4.93 -5.05 12.74
N GLN A 181 -5.09 -6.30 13.14
CA GLN A 181 -6.40 -6.86 13.47
C GLN A 181 -7.06 -6.14 14.66
N LYS A 182 -6.28 -5.80 15.68
CA LYS A 182 -6.78 -5.09 16.87
C LYS A 182 -7.09 -3.62 16.59
N LEU A 183 -6.40 -2.99 15.64
CA LEU A 183 -6.66 -1.61 15.21
C LEU A 183 -7.86 -1.49 14.26
N LYS A 184 -8.19 -2.55 13.51
CA LYS A 184 -9.27 -2.55 12.51
C LYS A 184 -10.61 -1.95 12.99
N PRO A 185 -11.09 -2.20 14.23
CA PRO A 185 -12.35 -1.61 14.74
C PRO A 185 -12.31 -0.09 14.88
N TYR A 186 -11.13 0.52 14.93
CA TYR A 186 -10.95 1.96 15.11
C TYR A 186 -10.86 2.72 13.78
N GLY A 187 -10.80 2.01 12.64
CA GLY A 187 -10.78 2.60 11.31
C GLY A 187 -9.39 2.65 10.69
N PHE A 188 -9.02 3.81 10.11
CA PHE A 188 -7.79 3.98 9.35
C PHE A 188 -6.83 4.95 10.06
N SER A 189 -5.53 4.61 10.09
CA SER A 189 -4.50 5.44 10.72
C SER A 189 -4.12 6.64 9.84
N ILE A 190 -4.31 7.85 10.36
CA ILE A 190 -3.91 9.12 9.72
C ILE A 190 -2.49 9.51 10.15
N LEU A 191 -2.15 9.25 11.41
CA LEU A 191 -0.83 9.51 11.98
C LEU A 191 -0.42 8.33 12.84
N VAL A 192 0.83 7.89 12.70
CA VAL A 192 1.43 6.85 13.52
C VAL A 192 2.69 7.39 14.16
N LYS A 193 2.79 7.27 15.48
CA LYS A 193 3.99 7.55 16.26
C LYS A 193 4.57 6.23 16.75
N ASP A 194 5.85 6.03 16.51
CA ASP A 194 6.57 4.85 16.98
C ASP A 194 7.49 5.21 18.15
N TYR A 195 7.24 4.57 19.27
CA TYR A 195 8.05 4.71 20.50
C TYR A 195 9.16 3.65 20.58
N ALA A 196 9.02 2.56 19.84
CA ALA A 196 9.98 1.46 19.90
C ALA A 196 11.28 1.78 19.13
N ILE A 197 11.18 2.52 18.02
CA ILE A 197 12.35 2.91 17.20
C ILE A 197 13.33 3.77 17.99
N THR A 198 12.81 4.62 18.87
CA THR A 198 13.62 5.57 19.67
C THR A 198 14.04 5.03 21.02
N SER A 199 13.99 3.72 21.24
CA SER A 199 14.31 3.09 22.53
C SER A 199 13.46 3.63 23.69
N GLY A 200 12.23 4.05 23.41
CA GLY A 200 11.27 4.58 24.39
C GLY A 200 11.56 6.00 24.89
N LEU A 201 12.60 6.65 24.39
CA LEU A 201 12.98 7.99 24.87
C LEU A 201 12.25 9.12 24.16
N LYS A 202 11.88 8.94 22.90
CA LYS A 202 11.21 9.95 22.08
C LYS A 202 10.37 9.25 21.00
N ALA A 203 9.09 9.61 20.92
CA ALA A 203 8.25 9.21 19.80
C ALA A 203 8.62 9.99 18.55
N ILE A 204 8.58 9.33 17.40
CA ILE A 204 8.68 9.97 16.09
C ILE A 204 7.43 9.66 15.28
N ASP A 205 7.02 10.59 14.43
CA ASP A 205 5.94 10.36 13.49
C ASP A 205 6.51 9.57 12.32
N ILE A 206 6.17 8.28 12.24
CA ILE A 206 6.69 7.39 11.20
C ILE A 206 5.81 7.33 9.96
N LEU A 207 4.53 7.66 10.11
CA LEU A 207 3.59 7.74 9.00
C LEU A 207 2.62 8.89 9.25
N GLU A 208 2.46 9.74 8.25
CA GLU A 208 1.51 10.84 8.28
C GLU A 208 0.78 10.92 6.94
N VAL A 209 -0.53 10.67 6.95
CA VAL A 209 -1.38 10.82 5.78
C VAL A 209 -1.67 12.30 5.58
N LYS A 210 -1.29 12.84 4.44
CA LYS A 210 -1.49 14.24 4.07
C LYS A 210 -2.81 14.46 3.34
N LYS A 211 -3.21 13.50 2.50
CA LYS A 211 -4.40 13.62 1.66
C LYS A 211 -4.98 12.25 1.30
N ILE A 212 -6.29 12.19 1.23
CA ILE A 212 -7.02 11.04 0.71
C ILE A 212 -8.04 11.56 -0.31
N GLU A 213 -8.01 10.98 -1.51
CA GLU A 213 -8.94 11.32 -2.60
C GLU A 213 -9.56 10.06 -3.17
N ARG A 214 -10.86 10.13 -3.45
CA ARG A 214 -11.53 9.18 -4.33
C ARG A 214 -11.65 9.80 -5.71
N LYS A 215 -11.12 9.12 -6.72
CA LYS A 215 -11.20 9.56 -8.11
C LYS A 215 -11.19 8.40 -9.07
N GLU A 216 -11.62 8.68 -10.28
CA GLU A 216 -11.44 7.74 -11.37
C GLU A 216 -9.95 7.55 -11.68
N LEU A 217 -9.50 6.30 -11.68
CA LEU A 217 -8.13 5.93 -12.02
C LEU A 217 -8.08 5.36 -13.44
N ASN A 218 -7.19 5.90 -14.27
CA ASN A 218 -6.87 5.28 -15.53
C ASN A 218 -6.14 3.95 -15.26
N LYS A 219 -6.60 2.86 -15.85
CA LYS A 219 -5.99 1.53 -15.71
C LYS A 219 -4.53 1.48 -16.14
N GLU A 220 -4.12 2.38 -17.03
CA GLU A 220 -2.75 2.47 -17.51
C GLU A 220 -1.75 2.82 -16.40
N ILE A 221 -2.18 3.47 -15.31
CA ILE A 221 -1.29 3.74 -14.17
C ILE A 221 -0.79 2.45 -13.50
N PHE A 222 -1.51 1.34 -13.66
CA PHE A 222 -1.11 0.03 -13.13
C PHE A 222 -0.30 -0.80 -14.14
N LEU A 223 0.24 -0.16 -15.17
CA LEU A 223 1.10 -0.78 -16.18
C LEU A 223 2.47 -0.08 -16.20
N PRO A 224 3.52 -0.76 -16.68
CA PRO A 224 4.78 -0.11 -16.95
C PRO A 224 4.60 1.02 -17.98
N PRO A 225 5.27 2.18 -17.82
CA PRO A 225 5.18 3.26 -18.80
C PRO A 225 5.68 2.83 -20.19
N ALA A 226 5.08 3.40 -21.22
CA ALA A 226 5.52 3.15 -22.61
C ALA A 226 7.01 3.53 -22.78
N GLY A 227 7.75 2.71 -23.50
CA GLY A 227 9.19 2.92 -23.77
C GLY A 227 10.12 2.47 -22.65
N TYR A 228 9.60 1.83 -21.61
CA TYR A 228 10.47 1.20 -20.59
C TYR A 228 10.84 -0.22 -21.01
N GLU A 229 12.07 -0.62 -20.72
CA GLU A 229 12.58 -1.95 -21.05
C GLU A 229 12.30 -2.95 -19.92
N ARG A 230 11.81 -4.13 -20.29
CA ARG A 230 11.66 -5.22 -19.34
C ARG A 230 12.99 -5.89 -19.07
N VAL A 231 13.42 -5.88 -17.80
CA VAL A 231 14.59 -6.64 -17.37
C VAL A 231 14.20 -7.99 -16.79
N VAL A 232 15.01 -9.01 -17.03
CA VAL A 232 14.83 -10.33 -16.45
C VAL A 232 15.77 -10.43 -15.25
N PRO A 233 15.29 -10.94 -14.09
CA PRO A 233 16.18 -11.17 -12.95
C PRO A 233 17.33 -12.07 -13.39
N GLN A 234 18.56 -11.58 -13.33
CA GLN A 234 19.70 -12.47 -13.48
C GLN A 234 19.80 -13.31 -12.22
N PRO A 235 19.75 -14.67 -12.32
CA PRO A 235 19.96 -15.50 -11.15
C PRO A 235 21.39 -15.24 -10.64
N GLY A 236 21.45 -14.59 -9.45
CA GLY A 236 22.61 -14.46 -8.59
C GLY A 236 23.99 -14.35 -9.24
N ARG A 237 24.43 -13.13 -9.57
CA ARG A 237 25.88 -12.86 -9.42
C ARG A 237 26.18 -12.90 -7.93
N LYS A 238 26.88 -13.97 -7.51
CA LYS A 238 27.48 -14.11 -6.18
C LYS A 238 28.50 -13.01 -5.94
#